data_5ae276c95975f7145e7e99b2331e4b63
#
_entry.id   5ae276c95975f7145e7e99b2331e4b63
#
_cell.length_a   1.000
_cell.length_b   1.000
_cell.length_c   1.000
_cell.angle_alpha   90.00
_cell.angle_beta   90.00
_cell.angle_gamma   90.00
#
_symmetry.space_group_name_H-M   'P 1'
#
loop_
_entity.id
_entity.type
_entity.pdbx_description
1 polymer ?
#
loop_
_entity_poly.entity_id
_entity_poly.type
_entity_poly.pdbx_seq_one_letter_code
_entity_poly.pdbx_strand_id
1 'polypeptide(L)'
;MKCRIILELLAILFFTGCYNREQISRLDEAEALIQNKPDSALTILQQLKSEGSQAEQARYALLYSEALDKNHIKATNDSLIRRAWEYYKHHPKDLRRQCKTLYYWGKVKLRAGDKPGALRLYLKVEEKLKDTNEPYYAGLLYSQIGEVYYDQMNYSRAYHYFREARNNFRQADNTREETKATLDMAAATFNSKDMEKAMRLYSAALDLADEHKYDKLAKASLTNLASLYVVSGKKQIPHDLLQRIELSARQDTLYGYHTLVDVNLLKNRIDSARYYLCLLYTSPSPRD
;
A
#
# COMPACT_ATOMS: atom_id res chain seq x y z
N MET A 1 39.18 -28.23 39.09
CA MET A 1 38.77 -26.88 38.73
C MET A 1 38.73 -26.64 37.20
N LYS A 2 39.83 -26.87 36.48
CA LYS A 2 39.88 -26.63 35.00
C LYS A 2 38.82 -27.40 34.19
N CYS A 3 38.53 -28.69 34.52
CA CYS A 3 37.57 -29.49 33.80
C CYS A 3 36.12 -29.01 33.98
N ARG A 4 35.76 -28.47 35.11
CA ARG A 4 34.42 -27.92 35.42
C ARG A 4 34.17 -26.63 34.64
N ILE A 5 35.19 -25.75 34.55
CA ILE A 5 35.12 -24.50 33.76
C ILE A 5 34.97 -24.83 32.25
N ILE A 6 35.65 -25.83 31.74
CA ILE A 6 35.54 -26.25 30.33
C ILE A 6 34.12 -26.80 30.04
N LEU A 7 33.55 -27.59 30.97
CA LEU A 7 32.18 -28.11 30.83
C LEU A 7 31.13 -27.03 30.85
N GLU A 8 31.29 -26.04 31.73
CA GLU A 8 30.40 -24.85 31.81
C GLU A 8 30.50 -23.98 30.53
N LEU A 9 31.71 -23.75 30.02
CA LEU A 9 31.92 -23.05 28.76
C LEU A 9 31.33 -23.80 27.55
N LEU A 10 31.46 -25.14 27.48
CA LEU A 10 30.86 -25.97 26.46
C LEU A 10 29.33 -25.95 26.56
N ALA A 11 28.74 -26.01 27.76
CA ALA A 11 27.31 -25.91 27.97
C ALA A 11 26.78 -24.54 27.49
N ILE A 12 27.46 -23.43 27.84
CA ILE A 12 27.08 -22.07 27.37
C ILE A 12 27.13 -22.00 25.85
N LEU A 13 28.14 -22.57 25.19
CA LEU A 13 28.25 -22.61 23.72
C LEU A 13 27.15 -23.44 23.07
N PHE A 14 26.71 -24.54 23.68
CA PHE A 14 25.60 -25.35 23.21
C PHE A 14 24.26 -24.61 23.36
N PHE A 15 24.01 -23.97 24.49
CA PHE A 15 22.79 -23.21 24.72
C PHE A 15 22.67 -21.99 23.81
N THR A 16 23.77 -21.25 23.60
CA THR A 16 23.77 -20.11 22.66
C THR A 16 23.59 -20.54 21.22
N GLY A 17 24.20 -21.67 20.81
CA GLY A 17 24.04 -22.23 19.46
C GLY A 17 22.62 -22.71 19.16
N CYS A 18 21.94 -23.36 20.10
CA CYS A 18 20.55 -23.78 19.95
C CYS A 18 19.58 -22.58 19.91
N TYR A 19 19.77 -21.60 20.77
CA TYR A 19 18.95 -20.39 20.82
C TYR A 19 19.05 -19.59 19.53
N ASN A 20 20.25 -19.41 19.00
CA ASN A 20 20.48 -18.68 17.75
C ASN A 20 19.83 -19.40 16.55
N ARG A 21 19.87 -20.72 16.52
CA ARG A 21 19.24 -21.54 15.45
C ARG A 21 17.72 -21.44 15.47
N GLU A 22 17.10 -21.42 16.64
CA GLU A 22 15.66 -21.24 16.81
C GLU A 22 15.22 -19.84 16.34
N GLN A 23 15.96 -18.80 16.72
CA GLN A 23 15.66 -17.43 16.31
C GLN A 23 15.76 -17.25 14.78
N ILE A 24 16.77 -17.81 14.13
CA ILE A 24 16.90 -17.78 12.66
C ILE A 24 15.71 -18.49 12.01
N SER A 25 15.34 -19.67 12.48
CA SER A 25 14.21 -20.45 11.96
C SER A 25 12.90 -19.66 12.07
N ARG A 26 12.67 -18.95 13.17
CA ARG A 26 11.48 -18.13 13.35
C ARG A 26 11.49 -16.87 12.47
N LEU A 27 12.65 -16.28 12.20
CA LEU A 27 12.79 -15.20 11.22
C LEU A 27 12.49 -15.70 9.79
N ASP A 28 12.92 -16.92 9.45
CA ASP A 28 12.60 -17.56 8.16
C ASP A 28 11.10 -17.79 8.02
N GLU A 29 10.45 -18.28 9.06
CA GLU A 29 9.00 -18.49 9.12
C GLU A 29 8.24 -17.16 8.95
N ALA A 30 8.62 -16.14 9.69
CA ALA A 30 8.01 -14.80 9.59
C ALA A 30 8.18 -14.22 8.17
N GLU A 31 9.37 -14.35 7.56
CA GLU A 31 9.63 -13.86 6.20
C GLU A 31 8.78 -14.60 5.15
N ALA A 32 8.57 -15.89 5.32
CA ALA A 32 7.71 -16.69 4.43
C ALA A 32 6.22 -16.30 4.54
N LEU A 33 5.76 -15.96 5.74
CA LEU A 33 4.35 -15.62 5.99
C LEU A 33 3.99 -14.17 5.66
N ILE A 34 4.94 -13.24 5.64
CA ILE A 34 4.70 -11.80 5.68
C ILE A 34 3.86 -11.28 4.51
N GLN A 35 3.87 -11.95 3.36
CA GLN A 35 3.07 -11.55 2.19
C GLN A 35 1.62 -12.04 2.27
N ASN A 36 1.41 -13.26 2.75
CA ASN A 36 0.11 -13.93 2.67
C ASN A 36 -0.64 -13.95 4.01
N LYS A 37 0.10 -13.90 5.14
CA LYS A 37 -0.43 -13.93 6.51
C LYS A 37 0.35 -12.95 7.39
N PRO A 38 0.24 -11.62 7.12
CA PRO A 38 1.05 -10.61 7.80
C PRO A 38 0.77 -10.53 9.31
N ASP A 39 -0.43 -10.84 9.76
CA ASP A 39 -0.83 -10.94 11.16
C ASP A 39 -0.05 -12.05 11.91
N SER A 40 0.03 -13.24 11.31
CA SER A 40 0.82 -14.35 11.85
C SER A 40 2.32 -14.02 11.87
N ALA A 41 2.84 -13.40 10.80
CA ALA A 41 4.23 -12.95 10.77
C ALA A 41 4.52 -11.92 11.88
N LEU A 42 3.61 -10.97 12.11
CA LEU A 42 3.75 -9.99 13.19
C LEU A 42 3.75 -10.65 14.57
N THR A 43 2.87 -11.61 14.80
CA THR A 43 2.80 -12.36 16.06
C THR A 43 4.10 -13.09 16.35
N ILE A 44 4.70 -13.77 15.34
CA ILE A 44 6.01 -14.41 15.47
C ILE A 44 7.08 -13.37 15.84
N LEU A 45 7.14 -12.26 15.13
CA LEU A 45 8.13 -11.21 15.34
C LEU A 45 8.00 -10.53 16.71
N GLN A 46 6.78 -10.38 17.25
CA GLN A 46 6.54 -9.85 18.58
C GLN A 46 7.07 -10.74 19.71
N GLN A 47 7.13 -12.06 19.47
CA GLN A 47 7.68 -13.02 20.43
C GLN A 47 9.20 -13.11 20.39
N LEU A 48 9.84 -12.64 19.31
CA LEU A 48 11.28 -12.61 19.18
C LEU A 48 11.89 -11.42 19.90
N LYS A 49 13.06 -11.63 20.48
CA LYS A 49 13.89 -10.54 20.99
C LYS A 49 14.80 -10.04 19.89
N SER A 50 15.07 -8.72 19.87
CA SER A 50 16.04 -8.12 18.95
C SER A 50 17.48 -8.37 19.42
N GLU A 51 17.83 -9.64 19.59
CA GLU A 51 19.13 -10.13 20.07
C GLU A 51 19.83 -10.93 18.94
N GLY A 52 21.08 -11.31 19.14
CA GLY A 52 21.85 -12.07 18.16
C GLY A 52 22.85 -11.20 17.39
N SER A 53 23.32 -11.72 16.25
CA SER A 53 24.26 -11.03 15.37
C SER A 53 23.67 -9.75 14.79
N GLN A 54 24.51 -8.83 14.32
CA GLN A 54 24.07 -7.60 13.64
C GLN A 54 23.19 -7.91 12.41
N ALA A 55 23.49 -9.00 11.71
CA ALA A 55 22.69 -9.44 10.57
C ALA A 55 21.26 -9.86 10.98
N GLU A 56 21.13 -10.62 12.06
CA GLU A 56 19.84 -11.06 12.59
C GLU A 56 19.03 -9.89 13.14
N GLN A 57 19.66 -8.98 13.86
CA GLN A 57 19.01 -7.76 14.35
C GLN A 57 18.52 -6.87 13.21
N ALA A 58 19.31 -6.73 12.16
CA ALA A 58 18.92 -5.97 10.97
C ALA A 58 17.76 -6.63 10.22
N ARG A 59 17.81 -7.96 10.08
CA ARG A 59 16.73 -8.74 9.45
C ARG A 59 15.44 -8.64 10.25
N TYR A 60 15.50 -8.81 11.57
CA TYR A 60 14.37 -8.61 12.47
C TYR A 60 13.77 -7.20 12.31
N ALA A 61 14.61 -6.16 12.34
CA ALA A 61 14.15 -4.79 12.23
C ALA A 61 13.43 -4.50 10.90
N LEU A 62 13.93 -5.06 9.80
CA LEU A 62 13.31 -4.95 8.49
C LEU A 62 11.97 -5.68 8.45
N LEU A 63 11.95 -6.97 8.84
CA LEU A 63 10.73 -7.79 8.82
C LEU A 63 9.64 -7.23 9.74
N TYR A 64 10.03 -6.76 10.93
CA TYR A 64 9.07 -6.15 11.85
C TYR A 64 8.45 -4.87 11.28
N SER A 65 9.27 -4.02 10.63
CA SER A 65 8.77 -2.80 9.97
C SER A 65 7.84 -3.12 8.80
N GLU A 66 8.15 -4.16 8.02
CA GLU A 66 7.29 -4.67 6.95
C GLU A 66 5.98 -5.24 7.50
N ALA A 67 6.03 -6.03 8.57
CA ALA A 67 4.85 -6.61 9.20
C ALA A 67 3.92 -5.55 9.79
N LEU A 68 4.46 -4.51 10.43
CA LEU A 68 3.67 -3.37 10.90
C LEU A 68 2.94 -2.67 9.75
N ASP A 69 3.64 -2.42 8.64
CA ASP A 69 3.02 -1.78 7.45
C ASP A 69 1.90 -2.64 6.86
N LYS A 70 2.13 -3.93 6.68
CA LYS A 70 1.17 -4.89 6.12
C LYS A 70 -0.08 -5.08 7.00
N ASN A 71 0.07 -4.93 8.31
CA ASN A 71 -1.04 -4.95 9.28
C ASN A 71 -1.68 -3.57 9.50
N HIS A 72 -1.35 -2.58 8.68
CA HIS A 72 -1.87 -1.21 8.78
C HIS A 72 -1.58 -0.52 10.13
N ILE A 73 -0.59 -0.99 10.89
CA ILE A 73 -0.18 -0.39 12.16
C ILE A 73 0.70 0.83 11.87
N LYS A 74 0.29 1.97 12.40
CA LYS A 74 0.98 3.25 12.18
C LYS A 74 2.26 3.33 13.01
N ALA A 75 3.41 3.07 12.39
CA ALA A 75 4.72 3.37 12.95
C ALA A 75 5.19 4.74 12.45
N THR A 76 5.46 5.67 13.37
CA THR A 76 5.98 7.02 13.08
C THR A 76 7.42 7.20 13.54
N ASN A 77 7.92 6.30 14.39
CA ASN A 77 9.30 6.29 14.86
C ASN A 77 10.15 5.42 13.94
N ASP A 78 11.24 5.98 13.41
CA ASP A 78 12.12 5.33 12.45
C ASP A 78 13.33 4.60 13.07
N SER A 79 13.46 4.55 14.40
CA SER A 79 14.62 3.96 15.08
C SER A 79 14.83 2.49 14.72
N LEU A 80 13.74 1.73 14.57
CA LEU A 80 13.80 0.32 14.24
C LEU A 80 14.31 0.10 12.81
N ILE A 81 13.67 0.71 11.81
CA ILE A 81 14.05 0.52 10.41
C ILE A 81 15.42 1.14 10.10
N ARG A 82 15.81 2.21 10.81
CA ARG A 82 17.15 2.79 10.72
C ARG A 82 18.23 1.81 11.14
N ARG A 83 17.97 0.96 12.15
CA ARG A 83 18.89 -0.12 12.54
C ARG A 83 19.15 -1.09 11.40
N ALA A 84 18.10 -1.48 10.66
CA ALA A 84 18.25 -2.30 9.47
C ALA A 84 19.12 -1.60 8.41
N TRP A 85 18.87 -0.30 8.16
CA TRP A 85 19.65 0.47 7.21
C TRP A 85 21.13 0.58 7.59
N GLU A 86 21.45 0.82 8.86
CA GLU A 86 22.85 0.89 9.34
C GLU A 86 23.64 -0.36 9.00
N TYR A 87 23.00 -1.52 9.02
CA TYR A 87 23.61 -2.78 8.58
C TYR A 87 23.65 -2.91 7.06
N TYR A 88 22.49 -2.83 6.38
CA TYR A 88 22.40 -3.14 4.95
C TYR A 88 23.13 -2.15 4.04
N LYS A 89 23.33 -0.89 4.44
CA LYS A 89 24.11 0.09 3.67
C LYS A 89 25.56 -0.35 3.41
N HIS A 90 26.12 -1.21 4.27
CA HIS A 90 27.46 -1.77 4.15
C HIS A 90 27.47 -3.16 3.48
N HIS A 91 26.32 -3.66 3.04
CA HIS A 91 26.18 -4.96 2.38
C HIS A 91 25.63 -4.81 0.96
N PRO A 92 26.45 -4.28 0.00
CA PRO A 92 25.97 -3.93 -1.34
C PRO A 92 25.48 -5.13 -2.15
N LYS A 93 25.87 -6.35 -1.81
CA LYS A 93 25.39 -7.57 -2.45
C LYS A 93 23.93 -7.92 -2.09
N ASP A 94 23.41 -7.39 -0.98
CA ASP A 94 22.02 -7.60 -0.56
C ASP A 94 21.12 -6.44 -1.00
N LEU A 95 21.12 -6.20 -2.31
CA LEU A 95 20.40 -5.08 -2.93
C LEU A 95 18.89 -5.13 -2.62
N ARG A 96 18.31 -6.34 -2.61
CA ARG A 96 16.88 -6.52 -2.30
C ARG A 96 16.52 -6.03 -0.90
N ARG A 97 17.29 -6.39 0.13
CA ARG A 97 17.05 -5.92 1.51
C ARG A 97 17.38 -4.44 1.68
N GLN A 98 18.36 -3.91 0.95
CA GLN A 98 18.60 -2.46 0.90
C GLN A 98 17.36 -1.72 0.38
N CYS A 99 16.81 -2.13 -0.77
CA CYS A 99 15.62 -1.52 -1.36
C CYS A 99 14.41 -1.60 -0.43
N LYS A 100 14.14 -2.80 0.13
CA LYS A 100 13.06 -2.99 1.10
C LYS A 100 13.22 -2.09 2.33
N THR A 101 14.43 -1.97 2.86
CA THR A 101 14.70 -1.13 4.04
C THR A 101 14.42 0.35 3.76
N LEU A 102 14.92 0.88 2.65
CA LEU A 102 14.68 2.26 2.26
C LEU A 102 13.19 2.51 1.96
N TYR A 103 12.52 1.55 1.32
CA TYR A 103 11.08 1.63 1.03
C TYR A 103 10.26 1.74 2.31
N TYR A 104 10.44 0.82 3.26
CA TYR A 104 9.70 0.86 4.52
C TYR A 104 10.10 2.04 5.41
N TRP A 105 11.34 2.51 5.33
CA TRP A 105 11.73 3.76 5.98
C TRP A 105 11.00 4.97 5.38
N GLY A 106 10.85 5.03 4.07
CA GLY A 106 10.01 6.01 3.39
C GLY A 106 8.55 5.99 3.87
N LYS A 107 7.97 4.79 4.04
CA LYS A 107 6.61 4.61 4.60
C LYS A 107 6.50 5.19 6.03
N VAL A 108 7.49 4.93 6.88
CA VAL A 108 7.54 5.51 8.24
C VAL A 108 7.63 7.03 8.19
N LYS A 109 8.47 7.59 7.30
CA LYS A 109 8.58 9.04 7.10
C LYS A 109 7.27 9.68 6.64
N LEU A 110 6.55 9.05 5.70
CA LEU A 110 5.24 9.52 5.28
C LEU A 110 4.24 9.59 6.43
N ARG A 111 4.19 8.55 7.26
CA ARG A 111 3.30 8.50 8.43
C ARG A 111 3.66 9.53 9.50
N ALA A 112 4.93 9.90 9.59
CA ALA A 112 5.42 10.98 10.44
C ALA A 112 5.20 12.38 9.84
N GLY A 113 4.62 12.49 8.63
CA GLY A 113 4.41 13.75 7.92
C GLY A 113 5.63 14.27 7.15
N ASP A 114 6.77 13.58 7.21
CA ASP A 114 8.00 13.97 6.49
C ASP A 114 7.96 13.49 5.03
N LYS A 115 7.06 14.11 4.23
CA LYS A 115 6.92 13.81 2.79
C LYS A 115 8.23 14.02 2.00
N PRO A 116 9.00 15.13 2.20
CA PRO A 116 10.28 15.31 1.51
C PRO A 116 11.30 14.22 1.88
N GLY A 117 11.36 13.82 3.16
CA GLY A 117 12.23 12.75 3.63
C GLY A 117 11.88 11.41 2.99
N ALA A 118 10.59 11.09 2.91
CA ALA A 118 10.11 9.88 2.25
C ALA A 118 10.50 9.87 0.76
N LEU A 119 10.24 10.96 0.04
CA LEU A 119 10.57 11.07 -1.38
C LEU A 119 12.07 10.88 -1.64
N ARG A 120 12.95 11.47 -0.82
CA ARG A 120 14.40 11.25 -0.93
C ARG A 120 14.79 9.78 -0.78
N LEU A 121 14.13 9.05 0.13
CA LEU A 121 14.39 7.61 0.31
C LEU A 121 13.88 6.80 -0.89
N TYR A 122 12.70 7.12 -1.40
CA TYR A 122 12.12 6.45 -2.57
C TYR A 122 12.95 6.66 -3.84
N LEU A 123 13.47 7.86 -4.08
CA LEU A 123 14.37 8.12 -5.23
C LEU A 123 15.68 7.32 -5.13
N LYS A 124 16.20 7.08 -3.91
CA LYS A 124 17.33 6.16 -3.71
C LYS A 124 16.98 4.71 -4.03
N VAL A 125 15.75 4.28 -3.74
CA VAL A 125 15.27 2.94 -4.13
C VAL A 125 15.13 2.84 -5.63
N GLU A 126 14.55 3.86 -6.27
CA GLU A 126 14.39 3.92 -7.73
C GLU A 126 15.72 3.74 -8.46
N GLU A 127 16.76 4.45 -8.01
CA GLU A 127 18.10 4.31 -8.56
C GLU A 127 18.63 2.88 -8.45
N LYS A 128 18.46 2.25 -7.29
CA LYS A 128 18.93 0.89 -7.03
C LYS A 128 18.11 -0.19 -7.76
N LEU A 129 16.82 0.03 -7.95
CA LEU A 129 15.94 -0.94 -8.61
C LEU A 129 16.23 -1.09 -10.11
N LYS A 130 16.91 -0.09 -10.75
CA LYS A 130 17.34 -0.20 -12.16
C LYS A 130 18.25 -1.39 -12.43
N ASP A 131 18.97 -1.82 -11.40
CA ASP A 131 19.90 -2.96 -11.46
C ASP A 131 19.27 -4.28 -11.02
N THR A 132 17.95 -4.29 -10.80
CA THR A 132 17.21 -5.47 -10.36
C THR A 132 16.07 -5.82 -11.32
N ASN A 133 15.71 -7.11 -11.39
CA ASN A 133 14.50 -7.54 -12.07
C ASN A 133 13.41 -7.85 -11.04
N GLU A 134 12.93 -6.81 -10.36
CA GLU A 134 11.92 -6.91 -9.28
C GLU A 134 10.69 -6.05 -9.60
N PRO A 135 9.88 -6.39 -10.63
CA PRO A 135 8.81 -5.53 -11.11
C PRO A 135 7.73 -5.29 -10.06
N TYR A 136 7.41 -6.25 -9.20
CA TYR A 136 6.44 -6.04 -8.13
C TYR A 136 6.87 -4.92 -7.16
N TYR A 137 8.13 -4.95 -6.72
CA TYR A 137 8.65 -3.92 -5.81
C TYR A 137 8.82 -2.56 -6.50
N ALA A 138 9.16 -2.55 -7.78
CA ALA A 138 9.18 -1.33 -8.58
C ALA A 138 7.76 -0.72 -8.67
N GLY A 139 6.74 -1.54 -8.92
CA GLY A 139 5.34 -1.12 -8.92
C GLY A 139 4.91 -0.49 -7.59
N LEU A 140 5.25 -1.13 -6.46
CA LEU A 140 4.97 -0.59 -5.13
C LEU A 140 5.68 0.76 -4.90
N LEU A 141 6.95 0.86 -5.29
CA LEU A 141 7.72 2.09 -5.15
C LEU A 141 7.10 3.24 -5.97
N TYR A 142 6.82 2.99 -7.24
CA TYR A 142 6.24 4.01 -8.13
C TYR A 142 4.84 4.45 -7.66
N SER A 143 4.03 3.55 -7.11
CA SER A 143 2.76 3.91 -6.47
C SER A 143 2.99 4.90 -5.32
N GLN A 144 3.98 4.65 -4.44
CA GLN A 144 4.25 5.55 -3.32
C GLN A 144 4.79 6.91 -3.76
N ILE A 145 5.65 6.95 -4.78
CA ILE A 145 6.12 8.22 -5.34
C ILE A 145 4.95 8.98 -5.98
N GLY A 146 4.10 8.27 -6.71
CA GLY A 146 2.88 8.83 -7.31
C GLY A 146 1.95 9.46 -6.26
N GLU A 147 1.70 8.76 -5.15
CA GLU A 147 0.91 9.27 -4.02
C GLU A 147 1.52 10.55 -3.43
N VAL A 148 2.85 10.62 -3.25
CA VAL A 148 3.51 11.84 -2.74
C VAL A 148 3.30 13.02 -3.69
N TYR A 149 3.45 12.82 -5.01
CA TYR A 149 3.20 13.88 -5.97
C TYR A 149 1.72 14.26 -6.09
N TYR A 150 0.81 13.29 -5.96
CA TYR A 150 -0.63 13.53 -5.93
C TYR A 150 -1.01 14.42 -4.75
N ASP A 151 -0.51 14.12 -3.56
CA ASP A 151 -0.69 14.93 -2.36
C ASP A 151 -0.12 16.36 -2.48
N GLN A 152 0.91 16.54 -3.30
CA GLN A 152 1.48 17.83 -3.65
C GLN A 152 0.71 18.54 -4.79
N MET A 153 -0.43 17.98 -5.21
CA MET A 153 -1.23 18.46 -6.36
C MET A 153 -0.44 18.49 -7.69
N ASN A 154 0.70 17.81 -7.76
CA ASN A 154 1.46 17.64 -8.99
C ASN A 154 0.92 16.43 -9.77
N TYR A 155 -0.29 16.59 -10.30
CA TYR A 155 -1.03 15.49 -10.92
C TYR A 155 -0.35 14.94 -12.19
N SER A 156 0.41 15.74 -12.90
CA SER A 156 1.18 15.30 -14.08
C SER A 156 2.27 14.30 -13.69
N ARG A 157 3.05 14.59 -12.65
CA ARG A 157 4.05 13.66 -12.13
C ARG A 157 3.41 12.44 -11.46
N ALA A 158 2.33 12.65 -10.70
CA ALA A 158 1.56 11.55 -10.10
C ALA A 158 1.09 10.56 -11.17
N TYR A 159 0.48 11.05 -12.25
CA TYR A 159 0.07 10.22 -13.39
C TYR A 159 1.23 9.44 -13.99
N HIS A 160 2.38 10.08 -14.19
CA HIS A 160 3.57 9.41 -14.73
C HIS A 160 3.99 8.23 -13.85
N TYR A 161 4.14 8.45 -12.55
CA TYR A 161 4.56 7.40 -11.62
C TYR A 161 3.50 6.30 -11.44
N PHE A 162 2.22 6.63 -11.39
CA PHE A 162 1.16 5.62 -11.39
C PHE A 162 1.13 4.79 -12.68
N ARG A 163 1.45 5.37 -13.82
CA ARG A 163 1.60 4.64 -15.09
C ARG A 163 2.78 3.65 -15.02
N GLU A 164 3.91 4.08 -14.49
CA GLU A 164 5.06 3.18 -14.27
C GLU A 164 4.72 2.07 -13.27
N ALA A 165 3.97 2.39 -12.20
CA ALA A 165 3.48 1.40 -11.24
C ALA A 165 2.61 0.35 -11.93
N ARG A 166 1.62 0.79 -12.72
CA ARG A 166 0.73 -0.09 -13.48
C ARG A 166 1.51 -1.02 -14.43
N ASN A 167 2.49 -0.47 -15.17
CA ASN A 167 3.28 -1.26 -16.12
C ASN A 167 4.10 -2.34 -15.39
N ASN A 168 4.68 -1.99 -14.26
CA ASN A 168 5.46 -2.93 -13.44
C ASN A 168 4.57 -3.99 -12.78
N PHE A 169 3.37 -3.65 -12.30
CA PHE A 169 2.43 -4.64 -11.76
C PHE A 169 1.93 -5.61 -12.83
N ARG A 170 1.70 -5.12 -14.07
CA ARG A 170 1.39 -5.97 -15.21
C ARG A 170 2.54 -6.94 -15.52
N GLN A 171 3.79 -6.46 -15.52
CA GLN A 171 4.96 -7.32 -15.71
C GLN A 171 5.15 -8.34 -14.59
N ALA A 172 4.63 -8.05 -13.40
CA ALA A 172 4.63 -8.95 -12.24
C ALA A 172 3.40 -9.87 -12.17
N ASP A 173 2.54 -9.89 -13.19
CA ASP A 173 1.26 -10.61 -13.25
C ASP A 173 0.35 -10.33 -12.03
N ASN A 174 0.45 -9.11 -11.47
CA ASN A 174 -0.36 -8.71 -10.33
C ASN A 174 -1.51 -7.78 -10.76
N THR A 175 -2.56 -8.37 -11.31
CA THR A 175 -3.72 -7.65 -11.86
C THR A 175 -4.44 -6.80 -10.82
N ARG A 176 -4.44 -7.21 -9.55
CA ARG A 176 -5.08 -6.43 -8.49
C ARG A 176 -4.40 -5.08 -8.26
N GLU A 177 -3.08 -5.05 -8.14
CA GLU A 177 -2.33 -3.82 -7.97
C GLU A 177 -2.26 -3.02 -9.29
N GLU A 178 -2.29 -3.69 -10.46
CA GLU A 178 -2.45 -3.05 -11.76
C GLU A 178 -3.78 -2.27 -11.84
N THR A 179 -4.88 -2.89 -11.40
CA THR A 179 -6.21 -2.24 -11.36
C THR A 179 -6.19 -1.03 -10.43
N LYS A 180 -5.58 -1.16 -9.25
CA LYS A 180 -5.43 -0.05 -8.30
C LYS A 180 -4.62 1.10 -8.91
N ALA A 181 -3.48 0.81 -9.50
CA ALA A 181 -2.65 1.84 -10.16
C ALA A 181 -3.40 2.52 -11.33
N THR A 182 -4.28 1.80 -12.02
CA THR A 182 -5.16 2.37 -13.07
C THR A 182 -6.17 3.34 -12.47
N LEU A 183 -6.74 3.02 -11.30
CA LEU A 183 -7.61 3.95 -10.54
C LEU A 183 -6.86 5.21 -10.10
N ASP A 184 -5.63 5.06 -9.60
CA ASP A 184 -4.79 6.17 -9.17
C ASP A 184 -4.41 7.09 -10.35
N MET A 185 -4.12 6.50 -11.54
CA MET A 185 -3.94 7.26 -12.79
C MET A 185 -5.20 8.03 -13.16
N ALA A 186 -6.39 7.41 -13.04
CA ALA A 186 -7.65 8.04 -13.34
C ALA A 186 -7.91 9.23 -12.40
N ALA A 187 -7.65 9.07 -11.10
CA ALA A 187 -7.78 10.13 -10.12
C ALA A 187 -6.84 11.32 -10.40
N ALA A 188 -5.57 11.05 -10.74
CA ALA A 188 -4.63 12.10 -11.13
C ALA A 188 -5.09 12.82 -12.41
N THR A 189 -5.65 12.09 -13.38
CA THR A 189 -6.16 12.65 -14.64
C THR A 189 -7.43 13.50 -14.39
N PHE A 190 -8.33 13.03 -13.53
CA PHE A 190 -9.52 13.79 -13.11
C PHE A 190 -9.14 15.14 -12.49
N ASN A 191 -8.19 15.14 -11.56
CA ASN A 191 -7.72 16.36 -10.91
C ASN A 191 -6.93 17.28 -11.86
N SER A 192 -6.37 16.75 -12.96
CA SER A 192 -5.81 17.54 -14.06
C SER A 192 -6.88 18.10 -15.01
N LYS A 193 -8.18 17.84 -14.73
CA LYS A 193 -9.35 18.28 -15.52
C LYS A 193 -9.47 17.64 -16.92
N ASP A 194 -8.76 16.57 -17.21
CA ASP A 194 -8.96 15.76 -18.43
C ASP A 194 -10.04 14.71 -18.17
N MET A 195 -11.31 15.17 -18.24
CA MET A 195 -12.48 14.35 -17.87
C MET A 195 -12.67 13.13 -18.78
N GLU A 196 -12.36 13.27 -20.06
CA GLU A 196 -12.53 12.15 -21.01
C GLU A 196 -11.52 11.04 -20.79
N LYS A 197 -10.27 11.41 -20.57
CA LYS A 197 -9.21 10.46 -20.24
C LYS A 197 -9.47 9.80 -18.90
N ALA A 198 -9.90 10.57 -17.89
CA ALA A 198 -10.27 10.01 -16.58
C ALA A 198 -11.40 9.00 -16.70
N MET A 199 -12.44 9.29 -17.50
CA MET A 199 -13.56 8.39 -17.74
C MET A 199 -13.09 7.06 -18.36
N ARG A 200 -12.25 7.11 -19.39
CA ARG A 200 -11.66 5.91 -20.00
C ARG A 200 -10.85 5.07 -19.00
N LEU A 201 -10.07 5.72 -18.15
CA LEU A 201 -9.25 5.02 -17.16
C LEU A 201 -10.09 4.40 -16.05
N TYR A 202 -11.11 5.09 -15.53
CA TYR A 202 -12.02 4.52 -14.54
C TYR A 202 -12.83 3.36 -15.12
N SER A 203 -13.28 3.45 -16.39
CA SER A 203 -13.96 2.34 -17.06
C SER A 203 -13.03 1.13 -17.24
N ALA A 204 -11.78 1.36 -17.67
CA ALA A 204 -10.80 0.28 -17.80
C ALA A 204 -10.47 -0.39 -16.45
N ALA A 205 -10.43 0.39 -15.37
CA ALA A 205 -10.25 -0.17 -14.03
C ALA A 205 -11.48 -0.98 -13.57
N LEU A 206 -12.69 -0.55 -13.96
CA LEU A 206 -13.93 -1.30 -13.69
C LEU A 206 -13.93 -2.63 -14.43
N ASP A 207 -13.57 -2.63 -15.72
CA ASP A 207 -13.51 -3.85 -16.54
C ASP A 207 -12.54 -4.88 -15.96
N LEU A 208 -11.32 -4.44 -15.57
CA LEU A 208 -10.36 -5.30 -14.91
C LEU A 208 -10.86 -5.83 -13.55
N ALA A 209 -11.54 -4.97 -12.78
CA ALA A 209 -12.08 -5.36 -11.49
C ALA A 209 -13.22 -6.37 -11.61
N ASP A 210 -14.07 -6.23 -12.63
CA ASP A 210 -15.17 -7.16 -12.92
C ASP A 210 -14.65 -8.52 -13.39
N GLU A 211 -13.70 -8.52 -14.34
CA GLU A 211 -13.08 -9.74 -14.87
C GLU A 211 -12.46 -10.60 -13.76
N HIS A 212 -11.81 -9.97 -12.81
CA HIS A 212 -11.10 -10.64 -11.72
C HIS A 212 -11.87 -10.68 -10.39
N LYS A 213 -13.13 -10.22 -10.36
CA LYS A 213 -14.00 -10.21 -9.16
C LYS A 213 -13.38 -9.44 -7.99
N TYR A 214 -12.80 -8.28 -8.27
CA TYR A 214 -12.26 -7.37 -7.25
C TYR A 214 -13.34 -6.38 -6.78
N ASP A 215 -14.32 -6.83 -6.01
CA ASP A 215 -15.52 -6.08 -5.63
C ASP A 215 -15.22 -4.68 -5.08
N LYS A 216 -14.18 -4.55 -4.23
CA LYS A 216 -13.81 -3.26 -3.66
C LYS A 216 -13.30 -2.27 -4.71
N LEU A 217 -12.57 -2.76 -5.71
CA LEU A 217 -12.04 -1.92 -6.79
C LEU A 217 -13.13 -1.58 -7.80
N ALA A 218 -14.01 -2.53 -8.12
CA ALA A 218 -15.19 -2.28 -8.94
C ALA A 218 -16.07 -1.19 -8.33
N LYS A 219 -16.35 -1.28 -7.02
CA LYS A 219 -17.09 -0.27 -6.28
C LYS A 219 -16.42 1.10 -6.31
N ALA A 220 -15.10 1.17 -6.09
CA ALA A 220 -14.35 2.42 -6.17
C ALA A 220 -14.44 3.03 -7.58
N SER A 221 -14.33 2.21 -8.64
CA SER A 221 -14.49 2.65 -10.02
C SER A 221 -15.89 3.23 -10.29
N LEU A 222 -16.94 2.54 -9.85
CA LEU A 222 -18.33 2.99 -10.00
C LEU A 222 -18.59 4.31 -9.28
N THR A 223 -18.09 4.47 -8.04
CA THR A 223 -18.23 5.71 -7.27
C THR A 223 -17.55 6.89 -7.98
N ASN A 224 -16.33 6.69 -8.46
CA ASN A 224 -15.59 7.73 -9.17
C ASN A 224 -16.21 8.08 -10.53
N LEU A 225 -16.77 7.10 -11.26
CA LEU A 225 -17.51 7.34 -12.49
C LEU A 225 -18.77 8.17 -12.21
N ALA A 226 -19.52 7.90 -11.14
CA ALA A 226 -20.69 8.69 -10.78
C ALA A 226 -20.33 10.17 -10.60
N SER A 227 -19.32 10.44 -9.76
CA SER A 227 -18.84 11.81 -9.51
C SER A 227 -18.32 12.47 -10.79
N LEU A 228 -17.63 11.72 -11.65
CA LEU A 228 -17.11 12.22 -12.91
C LEU A 228 -18.25 12.65 -13.87
N TYR A 229 -19.31 11.85 -13.99
CA TYR A 229 -20.48 12.18 -14.82
C TYR A 229 -21.17 13.45 -14.32
N VAL A 230 -21.33 13.59 -12.99
CA VAL A 230 -21.92 14.83 -12.39
C VAL A 230 -21.05 16.04 -12.72
N VAL A 231 -19.73 15.98 -12.42
CA VAL A 231 -18.81 17.11 -12.62
C VAL A 231 -18.63 17.48 -14.08
N SER A 232 -18.63 16.49 -14.98
CA SER A 232 -18.49 16.73 -16.43
C SER A 232 -19.75 17.32 -17.07
N GLY A 233 -20.89 17.33 -16.37
CA GLY A 233 -22.18 17.76 -16.89
C GLY A 233 -22.72 16.88 -18.03
N LYS A 234 -22.16 15.70 -18.22
CA LYS A 234 -22.64 14.73 -19.24
C LYS A 234 -24.00 14.18 -18.82
N LYS A 235 -25.05 14.60 -19.55
CA LYS A 235 -26.44 14.20 -19.27
C LYS A 235 -26.76 12.77 -19.68
N GLN A 236 -25.96 12.17 -20.57
CA GLN A 236 -26.16 10.80 -21.05
C GLN A 236 -25.17 9.86 -20.38
N ILE A 237 -25.67 9.14 -19.39
CA ILE A 237 -24.97 8.02 -18.77
C ILE A 237 -25.64 6.72 -19.27
N PRO A 238 -24.89 5.66 -19.64
CA PRO A 238 -25.47 4.37 -19.98
C PRO A 238 -26.37 3.86 -18.84
N HIS A 239 -27.57 3.37 -19.21
CA HIS A 239 -28.58 2.99 -18.21
C HIS A 239 -28.11 1.86 -17.30
N ASP A 240 -27.45 0.87 -17.85
CA ASP A 240 -26.85 -0.26 -17.15
C ASP A 240 -25.77 0.20 -16.16
N LEU A 241 -24.89 1.12 -16.56
CA LEU A 241 -23.88 1.70 -15.69
C LEU A 241 -24.52 2.46 -14.52
N LEU A 242 -25.54 3.28 -14.80
CA LEU A 242 -26.24 4.03 -13.75
C LEU A 242 -26.95 3.10 -12.76
N GLN A 243 -27.55 2.02 -13.23
CA GLN A 243 -28.17 1.01 -12.39
C GLN A 243 -27.14 0.30 -11.49
N ARG A 244 -25.98 -0.05 -12.06
CA ARG A 244 -24.87 -0.66 -11.30
C ARG A 244 -24.34 0.28 -10.23
N ILE A 245 -24.15 1.56 -10.55
CA ILE A 245 -23.70 2.57 -9.59
C ILE A 245 -24.69 2.69 -8.43
N GLU A 246 -25.99 2.79 -8.73
CA GLU A 246 -27.05 2.89 -7.71
C GLU A 246 -27.10 1.66 -6.81
N LEU A 247 -27.03 0.46 -7.39
CA LEU A 247 -27.04 -0.79 -6.63
C LEU A 247 -25.81 -0.90 -5.72
N SER A 248 -24.63 -0.59 -6.24
CA SER A 248 -23.39 -0.57 -5.46
C SER A 248 -23.45 0.42 -4.29
N ALA A 249 -23.99 1.62 -4.53
CA ALA A 249 -24.13 2.65 -3.50
C ALA A 249 -25.12 2.26 -2.39
N ARG A 250 -26.21 1.58 -2.73
CA ARG A 250 -27.20 1.11 -1.75
C ARG A 250 -26.67 -0.01 -0.83
N GLN A 251 -25.69 -0.77 -1.28
CA GLN A 251 -25.03 -1.81 -0.50
C GLN A 251 -23.98 -1.23 0.47
N ASP A 252 -23.63 0.05 0.34
CA ASP A 252 -22.67 0.72 1.19
C ASP A 252 -23.35 1.66 2.17
N THR A 253 -23.42 1.25 3.42
CA THR A 253 -24.05 2.05 4.47
C THR A 253 -23.22 3.25 4.92
N LEU A 254 -21.90 3.25 4.67
CA LEU A 254 -20.99 4.27 5.19
C LEU A 254 -20.63 5.34 4.16
N TYR A 255 -20.36 4.93 2.92
CA TYR A 255 -19.90 5.83 1.84
C TYR A 255 -20.92 5.93 0.69
N GLY A 256 -21.97 5.10 0.72
CA GLY A 256 -22.98 5.04 -0.32
C GLY A 256 -23.77 6.32 -0.48
N TYR A 257 -23.98 7.09 0.60
CA TYR A 257 -24.78 8.33 0.54
C TYR A 257 -24.19 9.36 -0.42
N HIS A 258 -22.86 9.53 -0.46
CA HIS A 258 -22.23 10.44 -1.42
C HIS A 258 -22.55 10.03 -2.86
N THR A 259 -22.37 8.76 -3.19
CA THR A 259 -22.68 8.22 -4.51
C THR A 259 -24.18 8.30 -4.83
N LEU A 260 -25.07 8.12 -3.82
CA LEU A 260 -26.51 8.28 -3.98
C LEU A 260 -26.92 9.74 -4.25
N VAL A 261 -26.21 10.72 -3.68
CA VAL A 261 -26.35 12.13 -4.07
C VAL A 261 -26.06 12.28 -5.58
N ASP A 262 -24.91 11.80 -6.04
CA ASP A 262 -24.51 11.86 -7.45
C ASP A 262 -25.53 11.18 -8.36
N VAL A 263 -25.97 9.95 -8.03
CA VAL A 263 -27.00 9.22 -8.78
C VAL A 263 -28.31 10.00 -8.90
N ASN A 264 -28.76 10.62 -7.82
CA ASN A 264 -30.02 11.39 -7.83
C ASN A 264 -29.87 12.70 -8.60
N LEU A 265 -28.71 13.35 -8.58
CA LEU A 265 -28.42 14.49 -9.44
C LEU A 265 -28.45 14.10 -10.92
N LEU A 266 -27.83 12.96 -11.29
CA LEU A 266 -27.86 12.44 -12.66
C LEU A 266 -29.28 12.07 -13.14
N LYS A 267 -30.16 11.66 -12.22
CA LYS A 267 -31.58 11.37 -12.49
C LYS A 267 -32.47 12.62 -12.38
N ASN A 268 -31.92 13.79 -12.14
CA ASN A 268 -32.63 15.04 -11.90
C ASN A 268 -33.65 14.97 -10.74
N ARG A 269 -33.34 14.16 -9.70
CA ARG A 269 -34.17 13.95 -8.50
C ARG A 269 -33.62 14.79 -7.34
N ILE A 270 -33.83 16.12 -7.39
CA ILE A 270 -33.18 17.07 -6.48
C ILE A 270 -33.55 16.84 -5.02
N ASP A 271 -34.82 16.53 -4.72
CA ASP A 271 -35.25 16.30 -3.32
C ASP A 271 -34.62 15.03 -2.72
N SER A 272 -34.51 13.97 -3.53
CA SER A 272 -33.80 12.74 -3.12
C SER A 272 -32.30 13.01 -2.93
N ALA A 273 -31.68 13.82 -3.79
CA ALA A 273 -30.28 14.20 -3.62
C ALA A 273 -30.08 15.00 -2.32
N ARG A 274 -30.96 15.95 -2.00
CA ARG A 274 -30.95 16.69 -0.72
C ARG A 274 -31.12 15.78 0.49
N TYR A 275 -32.03 14.82 0.42
CA TYR A 275 -32.23 13.85 1.48
C TYR A 275 -30.95 13.06 1.80
N TYR A 276 -30.27 12.48 0.79
CA TYR A 276 -29.01 11.77 0.99
C TYR A 276 -27.88 12.68 1.43
N LEU A 277 -27.86 13.93 0.99
CA LEU A 277 -26.89 14.93 1.46
C LEU A 277 -27.09 15.22 2.96
N CYS A 278 -28.33 15.35 3.44
CA CYS A 278 -28.61 15.49 4.87
C CYS A 278 -28.13 14.28 5.66
N LEU A 279 -28.38 13.06 5.18
CA LEU A 279 -27.90 11.83 5.83
C LEU A 279 -26.37 11.78 5.91
N LEU A 280 -25.66 12.26 4.89
CA LEU A 280 -24.21 12.31 4.89
C LEU A 280 -23.65 13.19 6.02
N TYR A 281 -24.31 14.31 6.32
CA TYR A 281 -23.89 15.23 7.40
C TYR A 281 -24.39 14.81 8.80
N THR A 282 -25.45 14.04 8.88
CA THR A 282 -26.07 13.64 10.17
C THR A 282 -25.65 12.23 10.61
N SER A 283 -25.04 11.44 9.75
CA SER A 283 -24.52 10.12 10.10
C SER A 283 -23.27 10.23 10.97
N PRO A 284 -23.14 9.43 12.04
CA PRO A 284 -21.93 9.42 12.86
C PRO A 284 -20.72 9.14 11.99
N SER A 285 -19.63 9.89 12.23
CA SER A 285 -18.36 9.68 11.55
C SER A 285 -17.80 8.28 11.90
N PRO A 286 -17.23 7.53 10.97
CA PRO A 286 -16.57 6.27 11.28
C PRO A 286 -15.37 6.41 12.23
N ARG A 287 -15.07 7.61 12.69
CA ARG A 287 -13.96 7.92 13.61
C ARG A 287 -14.42 8.16 15.04
N ASP A 288 -15.72 8.19 15.29
CA ASP A 288 -16.34 8.27 16.60
C ASP A 288 -16.72 6.84 17.09
#